data_4d6058987563fb9c9dce06d1e24c4c29
#
_entry.id   4d6058987563fb9c9dce06d1e24c4c29
#
_cell.length_a   1.000
_cell.length_b   1.000
_cell.length_c   1.000
_cell.angle_alpha   90.00
_cell.angle_beta   90.00
_cell.angle_gamma   90.00
#
_symmetry.space_group_name_H-M   'P 1'
#
loop_
_entity.id
_entity.type
_entity.pdbx_description
1 polymer ?
#
loop_
_entity_poly.entity_id
_entity_poly.type
_entity_poly.pdbx_seq_one_letter_code
_entity_poly.pdbx_strand_id
1 'polypeptide(L)'
;DEVRETGDRTKLQVSAEDESTFVVTLSAPCAYFIEGICTSVATMPLRRDLAESTKFDTVNVVSNGAYCVSGWSKSSELTAARNEEYYESRLVGPDTLRFVFAQDSRQAWQLYENGEIDYIAHLPDEVIEELSQQEGWSARAILATACVLYNNETDLFSNEHIRKAFDLAIDRTAATAAAGAENTPATGLVPHGIPDSGETEDDYRTTGGELCAVDQETLAERQSEAQQELTFAGYYSTAMFPPVELLYVSGTENDAVAAALQQMWSATLGVNVMLRGVTQTEYDSRMEEGNYELALQKVIALYDDAMSFLDRWCSEDEQNLISYENGTYDVLMGVAKASENLVARTAFLHDAETMLLSETALSPVYFDGTASLLREGLHGIYSDGLGNNYFTGVRAGTE
;
A
#
# COMPACT_ATOMS: atom_id res chain seq x y z
N ASP A 1 -23.64 -5.66 1.38
CA ASP A 1 -24.46 -4.50 1.03
C ASP A 1 -25.75 -4.45 1.86
N GLU A 2 -26.66 -5.45 1.80
CA GLU A 2 -27.93 -5.44 2.53
C GLU A 2 -27.77 -5.28 4.06
N VAL A 3 -26.73 -5.87 4.65
CA VAL A 3 -26.40 -5.71 6.09
C VAL A 3 -25.94 -4.29 6.39
N ARG A 4 -25.13 -3.71 5.50
CA ARG A 4 -24.62 -2.35 5.63
C ARG A 4 -25.74 -1.31 5.53
N GLU A 5 -26.64 -1.50 4.58
CA GLU A 5 -27.80 -0.62 4.37
C GLU A 5 -28.85 -0.73 5.47
N THR A 6 -29.15 -1.94 5.92
CA THR A 6 -30.26 -2.20 6.85
C THR A 6 -29.84 -2.34 8.32
N GLY A 7 -28.56 -2.61 8.59
CA GLY A 7 -28.06 -2.98 9.92
C GLY A 7 -28.53 -4.37 10.39
N ASP A 8 -29.24 -5.11 9.54
CA ASP A 8 -29.79 -6.42 9.88
C ASP A 8 -28.73 -7.53 9.78
N ARG A 9 -28.11 -7.86 10.91
CA ARG A 9 -27.09 -8.90 11.01
C ARG A 9 -27.59 -10.31 10.65
N THR A 10 -28.89 -10.56 10.61
CA THR A 10 -29.44 -11.87 10.22
C THR A 10 -29.28 -12.16 8.74
N LYS A 11 -28.91 -11.13 7.95
CA LYS A 11 -28.61 -11.24 6.53
C LYS A 11 -27.16 -11.72 6.26
N LEU A 12 -26.29 -11.68 7.26
CA LEU A 12 -24.99 -12.34 7.17
C LEU A 12 -25.19 -13.85 7.13
N GLN A 13 -24.72 -14.48 6.07
CA GLN A 13 -24.82 -15.93 5.90
C GLN A 13 -23.67 -16.63 6.65
N VAL A 14 -23.67 -16.47 7.96
CA VAL A 14 -22.72 -17.11 8.86
C VAL A 14 -23.47 -17.92 9.90
N SER A 15 -22.99 -19.11 10.22
CA SER A 15 -23.60 -19.99 11.22
C SER A 15 -22.54 -20.77 12.00
N ALA A 16 -22.85 -21.09 13.25
CA ALA A 16 -22.11 -22.09 14.02
C ALA A 16 -22.96 -23.34 14.05
N GLU A 17 -22.60 -24.38 13.33
CA GLU A 17 -23.37 -25.64 13.25
C GLU A 17 -23.23 -26.47 14.53
N ASP A 18 -22.05 -26.40 15.15
CA ASP A 18 -21.72 -27.01 16.43
C ASP A 18 -20.67 -26.19 17.19
N GLU A 19 -20.08 -26.74 18.26
CA GLU A 19 -19.09 -26.05 19.10
C GLU A 19 -17.74 -25.81 18.41
N SER A 20 -17.49 -26.48 17.29
CA SER A 20 -16.20 -26.45 16.58
C SER A 20 -16.32 -26.10 15.10
N THR A 21 -17.54 -25.97 14.57
CA THR A 21 -17.79 -25.74 13.14
C THR A 21 -18.44 -24.38 12.92
N PHE A 22 -17.68 -23.47 12.30
CA PHE A 22 -18.14 -22.15 11.84
C PHE A 22 -18.22 -22.16 10.31
N VAL A 23 -19.38 -21.81 9.77
CA VAL A 23 -19.66 -21.83 8.33
C VAL A 23 -19.92 -20.41 7.84
N VAL A 24 -19.25 -20.05 6.77
CA VAL A 24 -19.49 -18.82 6.01
C VAL A 24 -19.95 -19.21 4.62
N THR A 25 -21.13 -18.74 4.22
CA THR A 25 -21.66 -18.95 2.86
C THR A 25 -21.49 -17.67 2.06
N LEU A 26 -20.70 -17.73 0.99
CA LEU A 26 -20.46 -16.61 0.09
C LEU A 26 -21.63 -16.48 -0.91
N SER A 27 -21.99 -15.26 -1.28
CA SER A 27 -23.01 -14.98 -2.31
C SER A 27 -22.52 -15.25 -3.73
N ALA A 28 -21.21 -15.26 -3.94
CA ALA A 28 -20.53 -15.58 -5.18
C ALA A 28 -19.15 -16.20 -4.89
N PRO A 29 -18.52 -16.90 -5.83
CA PRO A 29 -17.11 -17.32 -5.71
C PRO A 29 -16.21 -16.13 -5.37
N CYS A 30 -15.23 -16.32 -4.47
CA CYS A 30 -14.25 -15.31 -4.11
C CYS A 30 -12.89 -15.99 -3.92
N ALA A 31 -12.02 -15.87 -4.91
CA ALA A 31 -10.72 -16.54 -4.92
C ALA A 31 -9.80 -16.07 -3.78
N TYR A 32 -9.94 -14.81 -3.37
CA TYR A 32 -9.13 -14.17 -2.31
C TYR A 32 -9.84 -14.14 -0.94
N PHE A 33 -10.88 -14.98 -0.74
CA PHE A 33 -11.62 -14.97 0.52
C PHE A 33 -10.76 -15.30 1.74
N ILE A 34 -9.88 -16.30 1.62
CA ILE A 34 -9.01 -16.72 2.73
C ILE A 34 -7.94 -15.64 3.00
N GLU A 35 -7.22 -15.21 1.97
CA GLU A 35 -6.15 -14.21 2.09
C GLU A 35 -6.71 -12.82 2.42
N GLY A 36 -7.82 -12.43 1.82
CA GLY A 36 -8.40 -11.10 2.00
C GLY A 36 -9.18 -10.93 3.29
N ILE A 37 -9.97 -11.91 3.66
CA ILE A 37 -10.90 -11.78 4.81
C ILE A 37 -10.31 -12.37 6.08
N CYS A 38 -9.66 -13.53 6.01
CA CYS A 38 -9.13 -14.19 7.21
C CYS A 38 -7.91 -13.47 7.80
N THR A 39 -7.22 -12.63 7.04
CA THR A 39 -6.13 -11.77 7.52
C THR A 39 -6.61 -10.42 8.08
N SER A 40 -7.86 -10.06 7.83
CA SER A 40 -8.43 -8.79 8.28
C SER A 40 -8.67 -8.78 9.79
N VAL A 41 -8.31 -7.68 10.45
CA VAL A 41 -8.63 -7.42 11.87
C VAL A 41 -10.15 -7.51 12.13
N ALA A 42 -10.97 -7.18 11.13
CA ALA A 42 -12.43 -7.23 11.23
C ALA A 42 -13.00 -8.64 11.42
N THR A 43 -12.25 -9.68 11.06
CA THR A 43 -12.65 -11.10 11.19
C THR A 43 -12.00 -11.81 12.37
N MET A 44 -11.14 -11.14 13.12
CA MET A 44 -10.53 -11.70 14.33
C MET A 44 -11.62 -12.03 15.37
N PRO A 45 -11.52 -13.21 16.03
CA PRO A 45 -12.49 -13.59 17.03
C PRO A 45 -12.50 -12.62 18.22
N LEU A 46 -13.65 -12.12 18.58
CA LEU A 46 -13.84 -11.21 19.71
C LEU A 46 -14.80 -11.83 20.73
N ARG A 47 -14.38 -11.87 21.98
CA ARG A 47 -15.22 -12.39 23.08
C ARG A 47 -16.43 -11.48 23.28
N ARG A 48 -17.64 -12.06 23.46
CA ARG A 48 -18.93 -11.34 23.48
C ARG A 48 -18.97 -10.21 24.51
N ASP A 49 -18.49 -10.46 25.74
CA ASP A 49 -18.48 -9.46 26.80
C ASP A 49 -17.57 -8.27 26.50
N LEU A 50 -16.49 -8.46 25.68
CA LEU A 50 -15.65 -7.38 25.18
C LEU A 50 -16.33 -6.63 24.04
N ALA A 51 -17.04 -7.34 23.16
CA ALA A 51 -17.78 -6.73 22.06
C ALA A 51 -18.93 -5.83 22.54
N GLU A 52 -19.54 -6.17 23.68
CA GLU A 52 -20.61 -5.39 24.32
C GLU A 52 -20.08 -4.27 25.24
N SER A 53 -18.78 -4.24 25.52
CA SER A 53 -18.15 -3.24 26.37
C SER A 53 -17.88 -1.95 25.61
N THR A 54 -18.27 -0.81 26.19
CA THR A 54 -17.91 0.51 25.69
C THR A 54 -16.50 0.96 26.10
N LYS A 55 -15.81 0.16 26.94
CA LYS A 55 -14.47 0.42 27.43
C LYS A 55 -13.53 -0.67 26.95
N PHE A 56 -12.78 -0.37 25.92
CA PHE A 56 -11.68 -1.18 25.48
C PHE A 56 -10.45 -0.86 26.35
N ASP A 57 -10.17 -1.70 27.34
CA ASP A 57 -8.94 -1.61 28.11
C ASP A 57 -7.93 -2.58 27.49
N THR A 58 -6.98 -2.02 26.78
CA THR A 58 -5.99 -2.76 25.98
C THR A 58 -5.05 -3.64 26.81
N VAL A 59 -4.87 -3.36 28.10
CA VAL A 59 -4.02 -4.17 28.98
C VAL A 59 -4.72 -5.43 29.49
N ASN A 60 -6.06 -5.43 29.46
CA ASN A 60 -6.88 -6.56 29.95
C ASN A 60 -7.59 -7.33 28.82
N VAL A 61 -7.17 -7.12 27.56
CA VAL A 61 -7.75 -7.85 26.42
C VAL A 61 -7.35 -9.32 26.52
N VAL A 62 -8.34 -10.18 26.54
CA VAL A 62 -8.13 -11.62 26.38
C VAL A 62 -7.72 -11.91 24.96
N SER A 63 -6.56 -12.51 24.77
CA SER A 63 -5.98 -12.85 23.49
C SER A 63 -5.93 -14.38 23.32
N ASN A 64 -6.23 -14.85 22.12
CA ASN A 64 -5.96 -16.23 21.69
C ASN A 64 -4.67 -16.33 20.85
N GLY A 65 -3.94 -15.23 20.67
CA GLY A 65 -2.68 -15.18 19.95
C GLY A 65 -1.48 -15.63 20.77
N ALA A 66 -0.31 -15.66 20.13
CA ALA A 66 0.94 -16.10 20.72
C ALA A 66 1.43 -15.23 21.89
N TYR A 67 0.97 -13.99 21.97
CA TYR A 67 1.32 -13.03 23.01
C TYR A 67 0.08 -12.33 23.58
N CYS A 68 0.18 -11.95 24.86
CA CYS A 68 -0.79 -11.11 25.53
C CYS A 68 -0.13 -9.79 25.95
N VAL A 69 -0.83 -8.67 25.77
CA VAL A 69 -0.35 -7.36 26.21
C VAL A 69 -0.22 -7.38 27.73
N SER A 70 1.00 -7.12 28.24
CA SER A 70 1.32 -7.10 29.67
C SER A 70 1.56 -5.69 30.22
N GLY A 71 1.83 -4.72 29.33
CA GLY A 71 1.99 -3.32 29.69
C GLY A 71 1.88 -2.41 28.50
N TRP A 72 1.36 -1.19 28.69
CA TRP A 72 1.29 -0.18 27.65
C TRP A 72 1.42 1.22 28.21
N SER A 73 2.53 1.86 27.88
CA SER A 73 2.73 3.29 28.04
C SER A 73 2.50 3.96 26.67
N LYS A 74 1.37 4.61 26.47
CA LYS A 74 0.88 5.10 25.17
C LYS A 74 1.88 5.97 24.39
N SER A 75 2.85 6.56 25.06
CA SER A 75 3.83 7.48 24.45
C SER A 75 5.24 6.90 24.34
N SER A 76 5.53 5.73 24.90
CA SER A 76 6.90 5.22 24.95
C SER A 76 7.06 3.77 24.56
N GLU A 77 6.23 2.85 25.10
CA GLU A 77 6.41 1.43 24.82
C GLU A 77 5.14 0.61 25.01
N LEU A 78 5.09 -0.54 24.34
CA LEU A 78 4.16 -1.63 24.58
C LEU A 78 4.96 -2.89 24.89
N THR A 79 4.56 -3.61 25.95
CA THR A 79 5.10 -4.92 26.28
C THR A 79 4.06 -6.00 26.13
N ALA A 80 4.46 -7.14 25.57
CA ALA A 80 3.65 -8.32 25.42
C ALA A 80 4.40 -9.56 25.94
N ALA A 81 3.76 -10.34 26.77
CA ALA A 81 4.29 -11.59 27.32
C ALA A 81 3.76 -12.78 26.52
N ARG A 82 4.58 -13.84 26.40
CA ARG A 82 4.16 -15.09 25.80
C ARG A 82 2.88 -15.60 26.42
N ASN A 83 1.94 -16.04 25.58
CA ASN A 83 0.69 -16.67 26.01
C ASN A 83 0.91 -18.17 26.18
N GLU A 84 0.99 -18.63 27.42
CA GLU A 84 1.20 -20.07 27.73
C GLU A 84 0.01 -20.94 27.29
N GLU A 85 -1.19 -20.36 27.12
CA GLU A 85 -2.39 -21.05 26.65
C GLU A 85 -2.53 -21.03 25.10
N TYR A 86 -1.57 -20.42 24.40
CA TYR A 86 -1.56 -20.45 22.94
C TYR A 86 -1.33 -21.88 22.44
N TYR A 87 -2.09 -22.32 21.43
CA TYR A 87 -2.09 -23.71 20.97
C TYR A 87 -0.71 -24.20 20.48
N GLU A 88 0.14 -23.28 20.02
CA GLU A 88 1.53 -23.53 19.63
C GLU A 88 2.55 -22.83 20.55
N SER A 89 2.23 -22.63 21.83
CA SER A 89 3.09 -21.89 22.77
C SER A 89 4.53 -22.41 22.83
N ARG A 90 4.75 -23.69 22.57
CA ARG A 90 6.09 -24.33 22.54
C ARG A 90 6.93 -23.88 21.33
N LEU A 91 6.30 -23.35 20.27
CA LEU A 91 6.97 -22.84 19.08
C LEU A 91 7.26 -21.35 19.17
N VAL A 92 6.75 -20.67 20.18
CA VAL A 92 7.01 -19.25 20.42
C VAL A 92 8.40 -19.08 21.03
N GLY A 93 9.25 -18.26 20.39
CA GLY A 93 10.64 -18.07 20.82
C GLY A 93 10.79 -17.12 22.00
N PRO A 94 10.54 -15.83 21.82
CA PRO A 94 10.70 -14.85 22.87
C PRO A 94 9.66 -15.01 24.00
N ASP A 95 10.10 -14.90 25.25
CA ASP A 95 9.18 -14.85 26.39
C ASP A 95 8.46 -13.51 26.49
N THR A 96 9.11 -12.45 26.02
CA THR A 96 8.58 -11.09 26.05
C THR A 96 8.99 -10.33 24.80
N LEU A 97 8.06 -9.59 24.23
CA LEU A 97 8.29 -8.59 23.21
C LEU A 97 8.11 -7.20 23.81
N ARG A 98 9.03 -6.30 23.51
CA ARG A 98 8.96 -4.90 23.90
C ARG A 98 9.03 -4.03 22.65
N PHE A 99 7.97 -3.34 22.33
CA PHE A 99 7.89 -2.38 21.23
C PHE A 99 8.15 -0.99 21.76
N VAL A 100 9.23 -0.38 21.34
CA VAL A 100 9.61 0.98 21.72
C VAL A 100 9.16 1.95 20.65
N PHE A 101 8.44 3.00 21.02
CA PHE A 101 7.95 4.01 20.10
C PHE A 101 9.00 5.08 19.88
N ALA A 102 9.60 5.09 18.71
CA ALA A 102 10.50 6.15 18.25
C ALA A 102 9.72 7.22 17.47
N GLN A 103 10.19 8.46 17.49
CA GLN A 103 9.57 9.57 16.78
C GLN A 103 9.84 9.50 15.25
N ASP A 104 11.01 8.98 14.90
CA ASP A 104 11.48 8.82 13.53
C ASP A 104 12.51 7.67 13.43
N SER A 105 12.91 7.32 12.21
CA SER A 105 13.89 6.26 11.92
C SER A 105 15.28 6.56 12.51
N ARG A 106 15.69 7.83 12.62
CA ARG A 106 16.96 8.21 13.24
C ARG A 106 16.99 7.95 14.73
N GLN A 107 15.90 8.27 15.43
CA GLN A 107 15.79 7.93 16.86
C GLN A 107 15.78 6.42 17.05
N ALA A 108 15.05 5.67 16.19
CA ALA A 108 15.06 4.22 16.22
C ALA A 108 16.47 3.65 15.99
N TRP A 109 17.22 4.22 15.04
CA TRP A 109 18.61 3.85 14.79
C TRP A 109 19.51 4.08 16.01
N GLN A 110 19.40 5.23 16.69
CA GLN A 110 20.14 5.50 17.90
C GLN A 110 19.85 4.49 19.03
N LEU A 111 18.57 4.10 19.19
CA LEU A 111 18.20 3.07 20.17
C LEU A 111 18.82 1.71 19.82
N TYR A 112 18.89 1.37 18.55
CA TYR A 112 19.55 0.15 18.07
C TYR A 112 21.07 0.17 18.33
N GLU A 113 21.75 1.26 17.96
CA GLU A 113 23.20 1.43 18.21
C GLU A 113 23.54 1.34 19.70
N ASN A 114 22.70 1.93 20.55
CA ASN A 114 22.87 1.89 22.00
C ASN A 114 22.57 0.51 22.63
N GLY A 115 22.06 -0.44 21.85
CA GLY A 115 21.66 -1.76 22.35
C GLY A 115 20.36 -1.77 23.14
N GLU A 116 19.52 -0.75 22.97
CA GLU A 116 18.25 -0.63 23.67
C GLU A 116 17.12 -1.40 22.96
N ILE A 117 17.26 -1.63 21.64
CA ILE A 117 16.38 -2.48 20.84
C ILE A 117 17.22 -3.47 20.02
N ASP A 118 16.62 -4.61 19.65
CA ASP A 118 17.26 -5.71 18.91
C ASP A 118 16.83 -5.78 17.45
N TYR A 119 15.76 -5.09 17.09
CA TYR A 119 15.23 -5.04 15.74
C TYR A 119 14.76 -3.62 15.40
N ILE A 120 15.11 -3.17 14.21
CA ILE A 120 14.61 -1.93 13.63
C ILE A 120 13.92 -2.28 12.30
N ALA A 121 12.65 -1.91 12.18
CA ALA A 121 11.81 -2.24 11.03
C ALA A 121 12.03 -1.31 9.84
N HIS A 122 12.44 -0.06 10.09
CA HIS A 122 12.67 0.97 9.08
C HIS A 122 13.97 1.68 9.38
N LEU A 123 15.02 1.37 8.60
CA LEU A 123 16.32 2.03 8.70
C LEU A 123 16.24 3.45 8.11
N PRO A 124 17.01 4.42 8.65
CA PRO A 124 17.16 5.70 7.98
C PRO A 124 18.01 5.54 6.71
N ASP A 125 17.66 6.25 5.64
CA ASP A 125 18.29 6.14 4.31
C ASP A 125 19.81 6.26 4.36
N GLU A 126 20.32 7.13 5.25
CA GLU A 126 21.74 7.44 5.35
C GLU A 126 22.62 6.22 5.72
N VAL A 127 22.02 5.17 6.33
CA VAL A 127 22.76 3.98 6.77
C VAL A 127 22.48 2.73 5.94
N ILE A 128 21.47 2.75 5.06
CA ILE A 128 21.02 1.56 4.29
C ILE A 128 22.16 0.99 3.46
N GLU A 129 22.87 1.82 2.70
CA GLU A 129 23.96 1.37 1.83
C GLU A 129 25.09 0.74 2.65
N GLU A 130 25.50 1.37 3.76
CA GLU A 130 26.57 0.88 4.64
C GLU A 130 26.21 -0.46 5.28
N LEU A 131 24.95 -0.62 5.69
CA LEU A 131 24.48 -1.80 6.41
C LEU A 131 24.06 -2.95 5.49
N SER A 132 23.96 -2.73 4.19
CA SER A 132 23.43 -3.72 3.22
C SER A 132 24.17 -5.06 3.17
N GLN A 133 25.40 -5.12 3.70
CA GLN A 133 26.22 -6.32 3.82
C GLN A 133 26.32 -6.85 5.26
N GLN A 134 25.63 -6.24 6.21
CA GLN A 134 25.69 -6.65 7.61
C GLN A 134 24.79 -7.86 7.85
N GLU A 135 25.21 -8.76 8.73
CA GLU A 135 24.38 -9.88 9.20
C GLU A 135 23.09 -9.33 9.86
N GLY A 136 21.96 -9.95 9.54
CA GLY A 136 20.64 -9.50 10.03
C GLY A 136 19.99 -8.38 9.23
N TRP A 137 20.68 -7.81 8.21
CA TRP A 137 20.07 -6.87 7.29
C TRP A 137 19.10 -7.57 6.33
N SER A 138 17.97 -6.93 6.06
CA SER A 138 16.97 -7.40 5.10
C SER A 138 16.28 -6.23 4.44
N ALA A 139 16.26 -6.22 3.09
CA ALA A 139 15.39 -5.35 2.32
C ALA A 139 14.28 -6.19 1.68
N ARG A 140 13.11 -5.60 1.56
CA ARG A 140 11.96 -6.25 0.95
C ARG A 140 11.00 -5.25 0.33
N ALA A 141 10.29 -5.69 -0.70
CA ALA A 141 9.16 -4.96 -1.25
C ALA A 141 7.98 -4.99 -0.26
N ILE A 142 7.27 -3.89 -0.23
CA ILE A 142 5.95 -3.76 0.42
C ILE A 142 4.90 -3.74 -0.70
N LEU A 143 3.75 -4.37 -0.48
CA LEU A 143 2.65 -4.37 -1.44
C LEU A 143 1.94 -3.00 -1.41
N ALA A 144 2.67 -1.99 -1.86
CA ALA A 144 2.20 -0.62 -1.96
C ALA A 144 2.87 0.09 -3.14
N THR A 145 2.11 0.96 -3.81
CA THR A 145 2.57 1.76 -4.94
C THR A 145 2.22 3.22 -4.70
N ALA A 146 3.22 4.08 -4.71
CA ALA A 146 3.00 5.52 -4.67
C ALA A 146 2.57 6.01 -6.06
N CYS A 147 1.47 6.75 -6.09
CA CYS A 147 0.82 7.21 -7.33
C CYS A 147 0.53 8.70 -7.27
N VAL A 148 0.62 9.36 -8.41
CA VAL A 148 -0.07 10.62 -8.64
C VAL A 148 -1.49 10.29 -9.06
N LEU A 149 -2.46 10.77 -8.29
CA LEU A 149 -3.88 10.67 -8.57
C LEU A 149 -4.36 11.95 -9.26
N TYR A 150 -5.11 11.81 -10.34
CA TYR A 150 -5.76 12.89 -11.07
C TYR A 150 -7.25 12.90 -10.73
N ASN A 151 -7.79 14.04 -10.32
CA ASN A 151 -9.24 14.16 -10.16
C ASN A 151 -9.90 14.32 -11.55
N ASN A 152 -10.44 13.22 -12.08
CA ASN A 152 -11.01 13.17 -13.43
C ASN A 152 -12.31 13.99 -13.59
N GLU A 153 -12.93 14.47 -12.51
CA GLU A 153 -14.10 15.37 -12.56
C GLU A 153 -13.73 16.85 -12.76
N THR A 154 -12.47 17.22 -12.52
CA THR A 154 -12.05 18.61 -12.71
C THR A 154 -11.98 18.98 -14.19
N ASP A 155 -12.27 20.23 -14.53
CA ASP A 155 -12.20 20.72 -15.91
C ASP A 155 -10.85 20.46 -16.58
N LEU A 156 -9.78 20.44 -15.79
CA LEU A 156 -8.42 20.26 -16.27
C LEU A 156 -8.10 18.77 -16.50
N PHE A 157 -8.26 17.95 -15.45
CA PHE A 157 -7.84 16.53 -15.49
C PHE A 157 -8.89 15.56 -16.01
N SER A 158 -10.09 16.03 -16.38
CA SER A 158 -10.99 15.27 -17.25
C SER A 158 -10.40 15.05 -18.66
N ASN A 159 -9.43 15.89 -19.06
CA ASN A 159 -8.76 15.77 -20.35
C ASN A 159 -7.59 14.78 -20.27
N GLU A 160 -7.72 13.65 -20.98
CA GLU A 160 -6.71 12.58 -21.05
C GLU A 160 -5.34 13.09 -21.52
N HIS A 161 -5.28 14.00 -22.49
CA HIS A 161 -4.02 14.57 -22.98
C HIS A 161 -3.25 15.31 -21.89
N ILE A 162 -3.96 15.96 -20.95
CA ILE A 162 -3.31 16.64 -19.82
C ILE A 162 -2.74 15.61 -18.86
N ARG A 163 -3.51 14.58 -18.49
CA ARG A 163 -3.02 13.50 -17.62
C ARG A 163 -1.81 12.81 -18.23
N LYS A 164 -1.87 12.49 -19.52
CA LYS A 164 -0.77 11.87 -20.25
C LYS A 164 0.48 12.78 -20.30
N ALA A 165 0.31 14.09 -20.48
CA ALA A 165 1.43 15.03 -20.41
C ALA A 165 2.11 15.03 -19.05
N PHE A 166 1.33 15.00 -17.96
CA PHE A 166 1.86 14.94 -16.60
C PHE A 166 2.58 13.61 -16.31
N ASP A 167 2.03 12.48 -16.76
CA ASP A 167 2.64 11.16 -16.61
C ASP A 167 3.97 11.02 -17.36
N LEU A 168 3.99 11.39 -18.64
CA LEU A 168 5.17 11.30 -19.50
C LEU A 168 6.32 12.21 -19.04
N ALA A 169 6.02 13.27 -18.31
CA ALA A 169 7.02 14.17 -17.76
C ALA A 169 7.68 13.64 -16.48
N ILE A 170 7.18 12.53 -15.89
CA ILE A 170 7.74 11.94 -14.67
C ILE A 170 9.00 11.14 -15.02
N ASP A 171 10.12 11.53 -14.44
CA ASP A 171 11.30 10.67 -14.29
C ASP A 171 11.13 9.80 -13.03
N ARG A 172 10.60 8.58 -13.22
CA ARG A 172 10.32 7.66 -12.13
C ARG A 172 11.55 7.28 -11.32
N THR A 173 12.71 7.17 -11.98
CA THR A 173 13.97 6.87 -11.30
C THR A 173 14.38 8.00 -10.36
N ALA A 174 14.29 9.25 -10.81
CA ALA A 174 14.63 10.41 -9.98
C ALA A 174 13.59 10.64 -8.88
N ALA A 175 12.31 10.40 -9.14
CA ALA A 175 11.25 10.49 -8.13
C ALA A 175 11.42 9.41 -7.04
N THR A 176 11.77 8.17 -7.43
CA THR A 176 12.06 7.07 -6.50
C THR A 176 13.27 7.39 -5.62
N ALA A 177 14.34 7.93 -6.19
CA ALA A 177 15.51 8.34 -5.42
C ALA A 177 15.19 9.44 -4.38
N ALA A 178 14.17 10.26 -4.62
CA ALA A 178 13.68 11.24 -3.64
C ALA A 178 12.81 10.59 -2.54
N ALA A 179 12.24 9.42 -2.79
CA ALA A 179 11.40 8.70 -1.84
C ALA A 179 12.18 7.86 -0.82
N GLY A 180 13.42 7.44 -1.16
CA GLY A 180 14.28 6.61 -0.30
C GLY A 180 14.95 5.48 -1.07
N ALA A 181 16.03 4.94 -0.49
CA ALA A 181 16.91 3.97 -1.15
C ALA A 181 16.30 2.55 -1.28
N GLU A 182 15.32 2.23 -0.47
CA GLU A 182 14.62 0.94 -0.45
C GLU A 182 13.54 0.80 -1.52
N ASN A 183 13.13 1.91 -2.10
CA ASN A 183 12.05 1.96 -3.09
C ASN A 183 12.57 1.61 -4.49
N THR A 184 11.66 1.18 -5.38
CA THR A 184 11.98 0.89 -6.78
C THR A 184 11.04 1.61 -7.74
N PRO A 185 11.51 2.08 -8.92
CA PRO A 185 10.63 2.74 -9.88
C PRO A 185 9.46 1.84 -10.30
N ALA A 186 8.24 2.39 -10.29
CA ALA A 186 7.05 1.62 -10.62
C ALA A 186 6.95 1.36 -12.12
N THR A 187 6.88 0.09 -12.50
CA THR A 187 6.61 -0.38 -13.87
C THR A 187 5.14 -0.68 -14.14
N GLY A 188 4.27 -0.48 -13.14
CA GLY A 188 2.83 -0.66 -13.18
C GLY A 188 2.18 -0.22 -11.88
N LEU A 189 0.89 -0.49 -11.71
CA LEU A 189 0.17 -0.21 -10.47
C LEU A 189 0.33 -1.33 -9.45
N VAL A 190 0.20 -2.58 -9.89
CA VAL A 190 0.38 -3.76 -9.03
C VAL A 190 1.87 -4.05 -8.89
N PRO A 191 2.45 -4.02 -7.67
CA PRO A 191 3.88 -4.23 -7.46
C PRO A 191 4.29 -5.70 -7.57
N HIS A 192 5.59 -5.96 -7.49
CA HIS A 192 6.14 -7.30 -7.32
C HIS A 192 5.75 -7.90 -5.97
N GLY A 193 5.72 -9.24 -5.91
CA GLY A 193 5.42 -10.01 -4.70
C GLY A 193 4.00 -10.57 -4.67
N ILE A 194 3.16 -10.24 -5.65
CA ILE A 194 1.80 -10.79 -5.80
C ILE A 194 1.83 -11.98 -6.74
N PRO A 195 1.27 -13.15 -6.35
CA PRO A 195 1.15 -14.31 -7.22
C PRO A 195 0.29 -14.03 -8.45
N ASP A 196 0.70 -14.55 -9.62
CA ASP A 196 -0.07 -14.37 -10.86
C ASP A 196 -1.33 -15.24 -10.89
N SER A 197 -1.20 -16.54 -11.17
CA SER A 197 -2.36 -17.42 -11.41
C SER A 197 -2.70 -18.37 -10.26
N GLY A 198 -1.94 -18.34 -9.16
CA GLY A 198 -2.08 -19.26 -8.03
C GLY A 198 -1.67 -20.71 -8.31
N GLU A 199 -1.36 -21.05 -9.57
CA GLU A 199 -0.89 -22.39 -9.98
C GLU A 199 0.63 -22.43 -10.27
N THR A 200 1.24 -21.27 -10.46
CA THR A 200 2.66 -21.10 -10.75
C THR A 200 3.30 -20.20 -9.66
N GLU A 201 4.61 -20.30 -9.52
CA GLU A 201 5.38 -19.38 -8.67
C GLU A 201 5.68 -18.04 -9.40
N ASP A 202 4.95 -17.77 -10.50
CA ASP A 202 5.15 -16.57 -11.32
C ASP A 202 4.56 -15.35 -10.60
N ASP A 203 5.29 -14.25 -10.69
CA ASP A 203 4.93 -12.96 -10.12
C ASP A 203 4.04 -12.18 -11.11
N TYR A 204 2.95 -11.58 -10.61
CA TYR A 204 1.98 -10.83 -11.38
C TYR A 204 2.64 -9.72 -12.22
N ARG A 205 3.52 -8.93 -11.61
CA ARG A 205 4.20 -7.84 -12.35
C ARG A 205 5.14 -8.36 -13.41
N THR A 206 5.83 -9.47 -13.14
CA THR A 206 6.73 -10.11 -14.11
C THR A 206 5.96 -10.64 -15.32
N THR A 207 4.82 -11.28 -15.10
CA THR A 207 3.94 -11.79 -16.18
C THR A 207 3.28 -10.67 -16.97
N GLY A 208 2.74 -9.65 -16.29
CA GLY A 208 2.08 -8.49 -16.91
C GLY A 208 3.03 -7.53 -17.62
N GLY A 209 4.35 -7.64 -17.38
CA GLY A 209 5.37 -6.81 -18.00
C GLY A 209 5.37 -5.36 -17.52
N GLU A 210 6.08 -4.49 -18.22
CA GLU A 210 6.21 -3.08 -17.90
C GLU A 210 5.14 -2.26 -18.60
N LEU A 211 4.24 -1.64 -17.82
CA LEU A 211 3.19 -0.74 -18.30
C LEU A 211 3.58 0.74 -18.17
N CYS A 212 4.54 1.03 -17.31
CA CYS A 212 5.10 2.36 -17.11
C CYS A 212 6.58 2.36 -17.45
N ALA A 213 7.03 3.30 -18.28
CA ALA A 213 8.42 3.42 -18.66
C ALA A 213 9.27 3.98 -17.51
N VAL A 214 10.38 3.31 -17.20
CA VAL A 214 11.33 3.69 -16.15
C VAL A 214 12.75 3.94 -16.68
N ASP A 215 13.00 3.56 -17.95
CA ASP A 215 14.31 3.69 -18.58
C ASP A 215 14.71 5.16 -18.82
N GLN A 216 15.99 5.45 -18.68
CA GLN A 216 16.55 6.80 -18.87
C GLN A 216 16.85 7.11 -20.34
N GLU A 217 16.91 6.09 -21.20
CA GLU A 217 17.28 6.26 -22.61
C GLU A 217 16.14 6.94 -23.39
N THR A 218 14.88 6.61 -23.07
CA THR A 218 13.70 7.20 -23.71
C THR A 218 13.14 8.42 -22.97
N LEU A 219 13.70 8.82 -21.83
CA LEU A 219 13.18 9.92 -21.02
C LEU A 219 13.02 11.23 -21.82
N ALA A 220 14.04 11.62 -22.59
CA ALA A 220 14.00 12.85 -23.39
C ALA A 220 12.92 12.80 -24.49
N GLU A 221 12.67 11.61 -25.08
CA GLU A 221 11.62 11.40 -26.06
C GLU A 221 10.22 11.51 -25.41
N ARG A 222 10.03 10.84 -24.26
CA ARG A 222 8.79 10.95 -23.47
C ARG A 222 8.49 12.39 -23.02
N GLN A 223 9.51 13.15 -22.61
CA GLN A 223 9.36 14.56 -22.26
C GLN A 223 8.96 15.42 -23.45
N SER A 224 9.46 15.12 -24.66
CA SER A 224 9.05 15.79 -25.88
C SER A 224 7.60 15.43 -26.26
N GLU A 225 7.18 14.18 -26.08
CA GLU A 225 5.79 13.75 -26.26
C GLU A 225 4.87 14.44 -25.24
N ALA A 226 5.28 14.56 -23.99
CA ALA A 226 4.52 15.29 -22.94
C ALA A 226 4.16 16.73 -23.36
N GLN A 227 5.10 17.44 -23.98
CA GLN A 227 4.84 18.79 -24.51
C GLN A 227 3.86 18.79 -25.70
N GLN A 228 3.88 17.74 -26.53
CA GLN A 228 2.93 17.59 -27.63
C GLN A 228 1.52 17.31 -27.10
N GLU A 229 1.40 16.51 -26.04
CA GLU A 229 0.13 16.20 -25.40
C GLU A 229 -0.54 17.48 -24.83
N LEU A 230 0.21 18.39 -24.21
CA LEU A 230 -0.34 19.69 -23.81
C LEU A 230 -0.82 20.52 -25.02
N THR A 231 -0.11 20.41 -26.15
CA THR A 231 -0.53 21.07 -27.37
C THR A 231 -1.83 20.49 -27.91
N PHE A 232 -2.02 19.17 -27.87
CA PHE A 232 -3.27 18.50 -28.24
C PHE A 232 -4.43 18.87 -27.31
N ALA A 233 -4.13 19.12 -26.03
CA ALA A 233 -5.08 19.66 -25.06
C ALA A 233 -5.44 21.14 -25.30
N GLY A 234 -4.81 21.82 -26.27
CA GLY A 234 -5.06 23.23 -26.60
C GLY A 234 -4.14 24.25 -25.92
N TYR A 235 -3.13 23.79 -25.20
CA TYR A 235 -2.16 24.66 -24.52
C TYR A 235 -0.90 24.85 -25.38
N TYR A 236 -0.94 25.84 -26.26
CA TYR A 236 0.18 26.17 -27.18
C TYR A 236 1.29 26.98 -26.51
N SER A 237 1.09 27.45 -25.29
CA SER A 237 2.04 28.21 -24.49
C SER A 237 1.80 27.90 -23.00
N THR A 238 2.89 27.72 -22.29
CA THR A 238 2.87 27.47 -20.84
C THR A 238 2.16 28.60 -20.03
N ALA A 239 2.21 29.83 -20.55
CA ALA A 239 1.49 30.96 -19.92
C ALA A 239 -0.04 30.83 -19.98
N MET A 240 -0.59 29.93 -20.77
CA MET A 240 -2.01 29.64 -20.86
C MET A 240 -2.47 28.55 -19.87
N PHE A 241 -1.53 27.76 -19.36
CA PHE A 241 -1.86 26.69 -18.42
C PHE A 241 -2.10 27.28 -17.03
N PRO A 242 -3.25 26.96 -16.39
CA PRO A 242 -3.54 27.49 -15.06
C PRO A 242 -2.58 26.87 -14.02
N PRO A 243 -2.33 27.57 -12.89
CA PRO A 243 -1.65 26.93 -11.77
C PRO A 243 -2.51 25.79 -11.21
N VAL A 244 -1.88 24.67 -10.87
CA VAL A 244 -2.53 23.48 -10.28
C VAL A 244 -1.95 23.20 -8.90
N GLU A 245 -2.73 22.55 -8.04
CA GLU A 245 -2.29 22.18 -6.70
C GLU A 245 -1.98 20.67 -6.63
N LEU A 246 -0.80 20.30 -6.09
CA LEU A 246 -0.49 18.94 -5.71
C LEU A 246 -0.70 18.78 -4.19
N LEU A 247 -1.72 18.04 -3.82
CA LEU A 247 -2.06 17.71 -2.43
C LEU A 247 -1.24 16.49 -1.96
N TYR A 248 -0.67 16.55 -0.76
CA TYR A 248 0.04 15.41 -0.16
C TYR A 248 0.11 15.51 1.37
N VAL A 249 0.38 14.40 2.04
CA VAL A 249 0.61 14.38 3.50
C VAL A 249 2.03 14.82 3.78
N SER A 250 2.19 15.93 4.52
CA SER A 250 3.49 16.51 4.85
C SER A 250 4.16 15.84 6.05
N GLY A 251 5.49 16.00 6.16
CA GLY A 251 6.28 15.42 7.25
C GLY A 251 6.66 13.95 7.02
N THR A 252 6.57 13.49 5.78
CA THR A 252 6.94 12.16 5.32
C THR A 252 7.87 12.27 4.11
N GLU A 253 8.26 11.16 3.50
CA GLU A 253 8.97 11.11 2.22
C GLU A 253 8.24 11.87 1.10
N ASN A 254 6.93 12.03 1.23
CA ASN A 254 6.11 12.76 0.26
C ASN A 254 6.55 14.22 0.05
N ASP A 255 7.17 14.87 1.05
CA ASP A 255 7.69 16.24 0.88
C ASP A 255 8.77 16.28 -0.22
N ALA A 256 9.69 15.32 -0.21
CA ALA A 256 10.78 15.24 -1.19
C ALA A 256 10.27 14.78 -2.57
N VAL A 257 9.37 13.80 -2.60
CA VAL A 257 8.75 13.30 -3.85
C VAL A 257 7.92 14.40 -4.52
N ALA A 258 7.08 15.12 -3.77
CA ALA A 258 6.28 16.23 -4.28
C ALA A 258 7.16 17.34 -4.86
N ALA A 259 8.27 17.67 -4.19
CA ALA A 259 9.23 18.66 -4.70
C ALA A 259 9.91 18.19 -5.99
N ALA A 260 10.28 16.91 -6.09
CA ALA A 260 10.87 16.33 -7.30
C ALA A 260 9.87 16.36 -8.47
N LEU A 261 8.62 15.92 -8.27
CA LEU A 261 7.55 15.96 -9.27
C LEU A 261 7.28 17.40 -9.75
N GLN A 262 7.17 18.36 -8.82
CA GLN A 262 7.01 19.78 -9.16
C GLN A 262 8.13 20.27 -10.10
N GLN A 263 9.38 19.93 -9.79
CA GLN A 263 10.53 20.33 -10.61
C GLN A 263 10.47 19.70 -12.00
N MET A 264 10.11 18.41 -12.11
CA MET A 264 9.98 17.68 -13.38
C MET A 264 8.91 18.33 -14.27
N TRP A 265 7.71 18.58 -13.73
CA TRP A 265 6.62 19.23 -14.47
C TRP A 265 6.95 20.68 -14.86
N SER A 266 7.59 21.43 -13.95
CA SER A 266 8.04 22.78 -14.28
C SER A 266 9.10 22.80 -15.38
N ALA A 267 10.10 21.88 -15.34
CA ALA A 267 11.18 21.80 -16.30
C ALA A 267 10.69 21.31 -17.69
N THR A 268 9.84 20.28 -17.71
CA THR A 268 9.38 19.64 -18.94
C THR A 268 8.20 20.36 -19.57
N LEU A 269 7.18 20.67 -18.78
CA LEU A 269 5.91 21.23 -19.25
C LEU A 269 5.85 22.75 -19.09
N GLY A 270 6.72 23.35 -18.26
CA GLY A 270 6.69 24.78 -17.94
C GLY A 270 5.45 25.20 -17.15
N VAL A 271 4.75 24.26 -16.51
CA VAL A 271 3.54 24.50 -15.73
C VAL A 271 3.89 24.90 -14.30
N ASN A 272 3.00 25.65 -13.65
CA ASN A 272 3.14 26.04 -12.25
C ASN A 272 2.35 25.09 -11.36
N VAL A 273 3.03 24.18 -10.65
CA VAL A 273 2.42 23.29 -9.66
C VAL A 273 2.70 23.84 -8.27
N MET A 274 1.65 24.06 -7.49
CA MET A 274 1.73 24.53 -6.10
C MET A 274 1.69 23.33 -5.16
N LEU A 275 2.69 23.22 -4.29
CA LEU A 275 2.75 22.15 -3.29
C LEU A 275 1.83 22.45 -2.10
N ARG A 276 0.96 21.51 -1.77
CA ARG A 276 0.03 21.61 -0.65
C ARG A 276 0.22 20.43 0.30
N GLY A 277 1.24 20.55 1.16
CA GLY A 277 1.46 19.62 2.26
C GLY A 277 0.49 19.90 3.41
N VAL A 278 -0.26 18.87 3.82
CA VAL A 278 -1.28 18.95 4.87
C VAL A 278 -1.13 17.80 5.87
N THR A 279 -1.88 17.85 6.98
CA THR A 279 -1.97 16.70 7.90
C THR A 279 -2.76 15.55 7.28
N GLN A 280 -2.55 14.30 7.76
CA GLN A 280 -3.32 13.14 7.29
C GLN A 280 -4.84 13.38 7.36
N THR A 281 -5.34 13.92 8.47
CA THR A 281 -6.78 14.18 8.65
C THR A 281 -7.33 15.19 7.63
N GLU A 282 -6.57 16.23 7.30
CA GLU A 282 -6.98 17.21 6.29
C GLU A 282 -6.89 16.59 4.89
N TYR A 283 -5.88 15.77 4.64
CA TYR A 283 -5.73 15.03 3.38
C TYR A 283 -6.95 14.14 3.13
N ASP A 284 -7.29 13.28 4.10
CA ASP A 284 -8.41 12.34 4.00
C ASP A 284 -9.74 13.08 3.72
N SER A 285 -10.02 14.15 4.47
CA SER A 285 -11.24 14.95 4.27
C SER A 285 -11.30 15.55 2.87
N ARG A 286 -10.18 16.10 2.36
CA ARG A 286 -10.15 16.69 1.02
C ARG A 286 -10.29 15.66 -0.09
N MET A 287 -9.71 14.47 0.09
CA MET A 287 -9.85 13.37 -0.86
C MET A 287 -11.29 12.87 -0.92
N GLU A 288 -11.93 12.64 0.23
CA GLU A 288 -13.34 12.23 0.33
C GLU A 288 -14.31 13.26 -0.25
N GLU A 289 -14.02 14.55 -0.11
CA GLU A 289 -14.81 15.65 -0.66
C GLU A 289 -14.55 15.90 -2.16
N GLY A 290 -13.57 15.23 -2.78
CA GLY A 290 -13.12 15.53 -4.15
C GLY A 290 -12.47 16.91 -4.29
N ASN A 291 -12.00 17.50 -3.19
CA ASN A 291 -11.45 18.87 -3.14
C ASN A 291 -9.93 18.85 -3.39
N TYR A 292 -9.53 18.37 -4.55
CA TYR A 292 -8.15 18.34 -5.03
C TYR A 292 -8.12 18.31 -6.56
N GLU A 293 -6.99 18.65 -7.16
CA GLU A 293 -6.71 18.51 -8.61
C GLU A 293 -5.74 17.36 -8.86
N LEU A 294 -4.59 17.39 -8.19
CA LEU A 294 -3.59 16.34 -8.13
C LEU A 294 -3.38 15.91 -6.67
N ALA A 295 -3.19 14.63 -6.43
CA ALA A 295 -2.80 14.14 -5.12
C ALA A 295 -1.68 13.10 -5.22
N LEU A 296 -0.75 13.11 -4.26
CA LEU A 296 0.25 12.05 -4.09
C LEU A 296 -0.24 11.11 -3.00
N GLN A 297 -0.45 9.83 -3.35
CA GLN A 297 -0.98 8.81 -2.45
C GLN A 297 -0.30 7.46 -2.65
N LYS A 298 -0.07 6.73 -1.57
CA LYS A 298 0.27 5.30 -1.64
C LYS A 298 -1.01 4.46 -1.75
N VAL A 299 -1.09 3.64 -2.78
CA VAL A 299 -2.09 2.58 -2.96
C VAL A 299 -1.55 1.35 -2.28
N ILE A 300 -2.09 1.02 -1.11
CA ILE A 300 -1.62 -0.08 -0.27
C ILE A 300 -2.56 -1.27 -0.43
N ALA A 301 -1.99 -2.47 -0.56
CA ALA A 301 -2.75 -3.70 -0.59
C ALA A 301 -3.42 -3.96 0.77
N LEU A 302 -4.68 -4.36 0.75
CA LEU A 302 -5.40 -4.84 1.92
C LEU A 302 -5.20 -6.35 2.14
N TYR A 303 -4.83 -7.06 1.08
CA TYR A 303 -4.56 -8.49 1.04
C TYR A 303 -3.67 -8.80 -0.17
N ASP A 304 -3.00 -9.95 -0.15
CA ASP A 304 -2.04 -10.37 -1.16
C ASP A 304 -2.72 -10.87 -2.44
N ASP A 305 -3.29 -9.95 -3.20
CA ASP A 305 -3.95 -10.20 -4.48
C ASP A 305 -4.02 -8.91 -5.32
N ALA A 306 -3.85 -9.01 -6.64
CA ALA A 306 -3.93 -7.87 -7.56
C ALA A 306 -5.29 -7.14 -7.51
N MET A 307 -6.36 -7.83 -7.16
CA MET A 307 -7.69 -7.26 -6.94
C MET A 307 -7.65 -6.11 -5.92
N SER A 308 -6.80 -6.21 -4.89
CA SER A 308 -6.65 -5.18 -3.86
C SER A 308 -6.18 -3.82 -4.40
N PHE A 309 -5.48 -3.82 -5.53
CA PHE A 309 -5.02 -2.60 -6.21
C PHE A 309 -6.04 -2.08 -7.23
N LEU A 310 -6.81 -2.98 -7.85
CA LEU A 310 -7.62 -2.66 -9.03
C LEU A 310 -9.08 -2.40 -8.69
N ASP A 311 -9.66 -3.10 -7.72
CA ASP A 311 -11.09 -3.06 -7.45
C ASP A 311 -11.63 -1.67 -7.10
N ARG A 312 -10.84 -0.90 -6.38
CA ARG A 312 -11.18 0.45 -5.92
C ARG A 312 -11.40 1.49 -7.04
N TRP A 313 -11.06 1.18 -8.27
CA TRP A 313 -11.21 2.09 -9.41
C TRP A 313 -12.46 1.81 -10.26
N CYS A 314 -13.33 0.87 -9.85
CA CYS A 314 -14.63 0.69 -10.48
C CYS A 314 -15.50 1.93 -10.33
N SER A 315 -16.31 2.24 -11.35
CA SER A 315 -17.07 3.49 -11.45
C SER A 315 -18.00 3.77 -10.26
N GLU A 316 -18.59 2.72 -9.68
CA GLU A 316 -19.53 2.85 -8.53
C GLU A 316 -18.87 2.56 -7.17
N ASP A 317 -17.54 2.37 -7.11
CA ASP A 317 -16.87 2.08 -5.83
C ASP A 317 -16.65 3.36 -5.01
N GLU A 318 -17.04 3.33 -3.73
CA GLU A 318 -16.87 4.47 -2.82
C GLU A 318 -15.39 4.84 -2.58
N GLN A 319 -14.45 3.96 -2.87
CA GLN A 319 -13.01 4.21 -2.79
C GLN A 319 -12.43 4.77 -4.09
N ASN A 320 -13.24 4.95 -5.13
CA ASN A 320 -12.82 5.55 -6.39
C ASN A 320 -12.61 7.07 -6.24
N LEU A 321 -11.56 7.41 -5.52
CA LEU A 321 -11.25 8.80 -5.19
C LEU A 321 -10.87 9.67 -6.41
N ILE A 322 -10.56 9.05 -7.56
CA ILE A 322 -10.20 9.75 -8.80
C ILE A 322 -11.38 9.97 -9.75
N SER A 323 -12.57 9.48 -9.40
CA SER A 323 -13.77 9.54 -10.24
C SER A 323 -13.52 8.98 -11.66
N TYR A 324 -12.84 7.84 -11.74
CA TYR A 324 -12.62 7.15 -13.00
C TYR A 324 -13.89 6.41 -13.40
N GLU A 325 -14.39 6.68 -14.60
CA GLU A 325 -15.61 6.06 -15.16
C GLU A 325 -15.28 5.32 -16.45
N ASN A 326 -15.33 4.00 -16.43
CA ASN A 326 -15.12 3.17 -17.59
C ASN A 326 -15.90 1.84 -17.49
N GLY A 327 -17.04 1.75 -18.20
CA GLY A 327 -17.89 0.55 -18.19
C GLY A 327 -17.21 -0.73 -18.69
N THR A 328 -16.16 -0.64 -19.51
CA THR A 328 -15.38 -1.82 -19.91
C THR A 328 -14.49 -2.31 -18.75
N TYR A 329 -13.88 -1.38 -18.03
CA TYR A 329 -13.14 -1.68 -16.82
C TYR A 329 -14.02 -2.36 -15.78
N ASP A 330 -15.22 -1.82 -15.54
CA ASP A 330 -16.18 -2.40 -14.59
C ASP A 330 -16.57 -3.84 -14.97
N VAL A 331 -16.76 -4.11 -16.27
CA VAL A 331 -17.03 -5.46 -16.77
C VAL A 331 -15.84 -6.39 -16.53
N LEU A 332 -14.61 -5.97 -16.82
CA LEU A 332 -13.41 -6.77 -16.59
C LEU A 332 -13.28 -7.13 -15.11
N MET A 333 -13.43 -6.15 -14.21
CA MET A 333 -13.38 -6.36 -12.77
C MET A 333 -14.52 -7.27 -12.29
N GLY A 334 -15.73 -7.09 -12.79
CA GLY A 334 -16.87 -7.94 -12.47
C GLY A 334 -16.67 -9.40 -12.89
N VAL A 335 -16.11 -9.65 -14.07
CA VAL A 335 -15.78 -11.00 -14.55
C VAL A 335 -14.64 -11.61 -13.74
N ALA A 336 -13.59 -10.83 -13.42
CA ALA A 336 -12.49 -11.28 -12.58
C ALA A 336 -12.98 -11.70 -11.18
N LYS A 337 -13.87 -10.92 -10.57
CA LYS A 337 -14.50 -11.25 -9.27
C LYS A 337 -15.28 -12.57 -9.30
N ALA A 338 -16.01 -12.81 -10.38
CA ALA A 338 -16.88 -13.98 -10.51
C ALA A 338 -16.16 -15.24 -11.04
N SER A 339 -14.91 -15.15 -11.47
CA SER A 339 -14.19 -16.25 -12.11
C SER A 339 -13.68 -17.26 -11.07
N GLU A 340 -14.04 -18.54 -11.27
CA GLU A 340 -13.48 -19.68 -10.55
C GLU A 340 -12.13 -20.17 -11.15
N ASN A 341 -11.87 -19.82 -12.41
CA ASN A 341 -10.64 -20.16 -13.10
C ASN A 341 -9.58 -19.08 -12.81
N LEU A 342 -8.57 -19.41 -12.02
CA LEU A 342 -7.55 -18.46 -11.58
C LEU A 342 -6.74 -17.88 -12.75
N VAL A 343 -6.39 -18.66 -13.77
CA VAL A 343 -5.66 -18.19 -14.95
C VAL A 343 -6.49 -17.18 -15.76
N ALA A 344 -7.78 -17.48 -15.99
CA ALA A 344 -8.67 -16.55 -16.69
C ALA A 344 -8.89 -15.28 -15.86
N ARG A 345 -9.04 -15.43 -14.52
CA ARG A 345 -9.19 -14.31 -13.59
C ARG A 345 -8.00 -13.36 -13.69
N THR A 346 -6.79 -13.89 -13.60
CA THR A 346 -5.57 -13.07 -13.65
C THR A 346 -5.41 -12.36 -15.01
N ALA A 347 -5.77 -13.01 -16.10
CA ALA A 347 -5.78 -12.37 -17.42
C ALA A 347 -6.73 -11.15 -17.47
N PHE A 348 -7.93 -11.22 -16.87
CA PHE A 348 -8.83 -10.07 -16.78
C PHE A 348 -8.26 -8.95 -15.89
N LEU A 349 -7.52 -9.29 -14.83
CA LEU A 349 -6.86 -8.28 -14.00
C LEU A 349 -5.72 -7.58 -14.74
N HIS A 350 -4.93 -8.30 -15.54
CA HIS A 350 -3.91 -7.70 -16.42
C HIS A 350 -4.54 -6.76 -17.46
N ASP A 351 -5.65 -7.18 -18.08
CA ASP A 351 -6.37 -6.35 -19.05
C ASP A 351 -6.92 -5.07 -18.37
N ALA A 352 -7.45 -5.19 -17.15
CA ALA A 352 -7.95 -4.05 -16.37
C ALA A 352 -6.83 -3.08 -15.98
N GLU A 353 -5.69 -3.57 -15.48
CA GLU A 353 -4.53 -2.72 -15.16
C GLU A 353 -4.01 -2.00 -16.42
N THR A 354 -3.87 -2.73 -17.52
CA THR A 354 -3.44 -2.16 -18.80
C THR A 354 -4.39 -1.05 -19.26
N MET A 355 -5.70 -1.26 -19.15
CA MET A 355 -6.71 -0.25 -19.52
C MET A 355 -6.58 1.00 -18.64
N LEU A 356 -6.55 0.83 -17.31
CA LEU A 356 -6.46 1.93 -16.35
C LEU A 356 -5.24 2.83 -16.61
N LEU A 357 -4.08 2.21 -16.89
CA LEU A 357 -2.83 2.92 -17.11
C LEU A 357 -2.71 3.48 -18.53
N SER A 358 -3.26 2.81 -19.55
CA SER A 358 -3.27 3.34 -20.93
C SER A 358 -4.11 4.61 -21.06
N GLU A 359 -5.18 4.75 -20.28
CA GLU A 359 -6.00 5.96 -20.19
C GLU A 359 -5.45 7.00 -19.22
N THR A 360 -4.31 6.70 -18.60
CA THR A 360 -3.63 7.55 -17.62
C THR A 360 -4.61 8.04 -16.55
N ALA A 361 -5.45 7.15 -16.01
CA ALA A 361 -6.39 7.50 -14.96
C ALA A 361 -5.66 7.91 -13.65
N LEU A 362 -4.48 7.35 -13.46
CA LEU A 362 -3.49 7.68 -12.41
C LEU A 362 -2.08 7.37 -12.94
N SER A 363 -1.04 7.86 -12.24
CA SER A 363 0.36 7.60 -12.59
C SER A 363 1.10 6.92 -11.44
N PRO A 364 1.44 5.62 -11.55
CA PRO A 364 2.38 4.98 -10.64
C PRO A 364 3.74 5.66 -10.70
N VAL A 365 4.37 5.87 -9.54
CA VAL A 365 5.67 6.55 -9.42
C VAL A 365 6.76 5.59 -8.94
N TYR A 366 6.54 4.97 -7.77
CA TYR A 366 7.46 3.97 -7.23
C TYR A 366 6.72 2.88 -6.46
N PHE A 367 7.32 1.70 -6.42
CA PHE A 367 6.94 0.61 -5.52
C PHE A 367 7.62 0.82 -4.17
N ASP A 368 6.84 0.66 -3.11
CA ASP A 368 7.30 0.85 -1.74
C ASP A 368 8.20 -0.30 -1.29
N GLY A 369 9.19 0.02 -0.50
CA GLY A 369 10.13 -0.93 0.08
C GLY A 369 10.46 -0.59 1.52
N THR A 370 11.11 -1.51 2.21
CA THR A 370 11.63 -1.27 3.54
C THR A 370 12.93 -2.00 3.75
N ALA A 371 13.84 -1.38 4.49
CA ALA A 371 15.06 -2.00 4.97
C ALA A 371 15.00 -2.12 6.49
N SER A 372 15.35 -3.30 7.00
CA SER A 372 15.33 -3.64 8.41
C SER A 372 16.64 -4.25 8.87
N LEU A 373 16.90 -4.19 10.15
CA LEU A 373 18.09 -4.79 10.75
C LEU A 373 17.74 -5.52 12.05
N LEU A 374 18.11 -6.78 12.11
CA LEU A 374 18.04 -7.62 13.29
C LEU A 374 19.44 -7.73 13.91
N ARG A 375 19.54 -7.70 15.22
CA ARG A 375 20.82 -7.83 15.95
C ARG A 375 21.48 -9.17 15.63
N GLU A 376 22.80 -9.10 15.39
CA GLU A 376 23.65 -10.28 15.17
C GLU A 376 23.42 -11.35 16.23
N GLY A 377 23.36 -12.62 15.82
CA GLY A 377 23.05 -13.75 16.68
C GLY A 377 21.57 -13.95 17.01
N LEU A 378 20.67 -13.17 16.41
CA LEU A 378 19.23 -13.42 16.39
C LEU A 378 18.77 -13.74 14.96
N HIS A 379 17.78 -14.64 14.85
CA HIS A 379 17.19 -15.03 13.55
C HIS A 379 15.71 -15.39 13.72
N GLY A 380 14.98 -15.57 12.61
CA GLY A 380 13.62 -16.12 12.61
C GLY A 380 12.51 -15.07 12.70
N ILE A 381 12.76 -13.78 12.37
CA ILE A 381 11.69 -12.85 12.04
C ILE A 381 11.14 -13.23 10.67
N TYR A 382 9.83 -13.43 10.58
CA TYR A 382 9.11 -13.47 9.33
C TYR A 382 8.42 -12.15 9.08
N SER A 383 8.41 -11.70 7.85
CA SER A 383 7.71 -10.48 7.46
C SER A 383 6.97 -10.72 6.15
N ASP A 384 5.71 -10.30 6.08
CA ASP A 384 4.90 -10.43 4.87
C ASP A 384 5.00 -9.19 3.95
N GLY A 385 4.43 -9.30 2.74
CA GLY A 385 4.37 -8.19 1.78
C GLY A 385 3.46 -7.03 2.22
N LEU A 386 2.58 -7.24 3.19
CA LEU A 386 1.72 -6.20 3.76
C LEU A 386 2.44 -5.36 4.83
N GLY A 387 3.73 -5.64 5.10
CA GLY A 387 4.54 -4.92 6.08
C GLY A 387 4.42 -5.43 7.51
N ASN A 388 3.69 -6.53 7.76
CA ASN A 388 3.60 -7.11 9.09
C ASN A 388 4.85 -7.90 9.44
N ASN A 389 5.30 -7.77 10.71
CA ASN A 389 6.44 -8.49 11.25
C ASN A 389 5.98 -9.52 12.29
N TYR A 390 6.42 -10.75 12.15
CA TYR A 390 6.06 -11.89 13.01
C TYR A 390 7.27 -12.34 13.81
N PHE A 391 7.18 -12.25 15.13
CA PHE A 391 8.29 -12.49 16.05
C PHE A 391 8.27 -13.86 16.73
N THR A 392 7.24 -14.68 16.47
CA THR A 392 7.08 -15.99 17.10
C THR A 392 8.25 -16.93 16.81
N GLY A 393 8.85 -16.80 15.61
CA GLY A 393 9.98 -17.60 15.17
C GLY A 393 11.34 -17.18 15.71
N VAL A 394 11.46 -16.03 16.37
CA VAL A 394 12.75 -15.48 16.76
C VAL A 394 13.49 -16.37 17.75
N ARG A 395 14.77 -16.61 17.48
CA ARG A 395 15.67 -17.44 18.30
C ARG A 395 17.05 -16.78 18.39
N ALA A 396 17.76 -17.07 19.48
CA ALA A 396 19.17 -16.79 19.62
C ALA A 396 20.01 -17.97 19.14
N GLY A 397 21.11 -17.70 18.44
CA GLY A 397 22.04 -18.69 17.89
C GLY A 397 22.35 -18.41 16.42
N THR A 398 23.13 -19.30 15.82
CA THR A 398 23.32 -19.36 14.35
C THR A 398 22.26 -20.27 13.76
N GLU A 399 21.75 -19.94 12.59
CA GLU A 399 20.86 -20.82 11.80
C GLU A 399 21.42 -22.22 11.61
#